data_d63d8cd6d70cb42014860f5dc64007dd
#
_entry.id   d63d8cd6d70cb42014860f5dc64007dd
#
_cell.length_a   1.000
_cell.length_b   1.000
_cell.length_c   1.000
_cell.angle_alpha   90.00
_cell.angle_beta   90.00
_cell.angle_gamma   90.00
#
_symmetry.space_group_name_H-M   'P 1'
#
loop_
_entity.id
_entity.type
_entity.pdbx_description
1 polymer ?
#
loop_
_entity_poly.entity_id
_entity_poly.type
_entity_poly.pdbx_seq_one_letter_code
_entity_poly.pdbx_strand_id
1 'polypeptide(L)'
;MRMSDVVVVESPAKAKTINKYLGDGYTVLASFGHVRDLPPKDGSVRPDEDFAMDWQSDERGSRQVAAIIKALKGAKKLYLATDPDREGEAISWHVRAMLAEKNALRGVEVQRITFNEITKSAVTHAMAHPRELDQPLIEAYLARRALDYLVGFTLSPVLWRKLPGSRSAGRVQSVALRLVCEREAEIEVFRAREYWTVEAGFTTPKGSPFTARLTHLEGRKLDQFDLNTAELANKAKAAVEAGTFSVAQVERKRAKRNPPAPFTTSTLQQEASRKLGMGAQA
;
A
#
# COMPACT_ATOMS: atom_id res chain seq x y z
N MET A 1 -16.80 9.61 40.98
CA MET A 1 -16.33 9.06 39.67
C MET A 1 -14.86 9.36 39.52
N ARG A 2 -13.99 8.36 39.32
CA ARG A 2 -12.60 8.62 38.95
C ARG A 2 -12.61 9.35 37.62
N MET A 3 -11.97 10.53 37.57
CA MET A 3 -11.75 11.27 36.34
C MET A 3 -10.70 10.51 35.51
N SER A 4 -11.08 9.99 34.37
CA SER A 4 -10.17 9.31 33.44
C SER A 4 -9.91 10.19 32.24
N ASP A 5 -8.66 10.24 31.79
CA ASP A 5 -8.32 10.91 30.53
C ASP A 5 -8.84 10.13 29.35
N VAL A 6 -9.11 10.81 28.24
CA VAL A 6 -9.73 10.21 27.06
C VAL A 6 -8.66 9.97 25.97
N VAL A 7 -8.71 8.78 25.38
CA VAL A 7 -7.86 8.42 24.24
C VAL A 7 -8.77 8.05 23.07
N VAL A 8 -8.53 8.65 21.89
CA VAL A 8 -9.29 8.38 20.68
C VAL A 8 -8.39 7.71 19.65
N VAL A 9 -8.83 6.56 19.16
CA VAL A 9 -8.20 5.77 18.09
C VAL A 9 -9.16 5.61 16.92
N GLU A 10 -8.70 5.12 15.77
CA GLU A 10 -9.55 4.98 14.59
C GLU A 10 -10.44 3.73 14.61
N SER A 11 -10.05 2.65 15.31
CA SER A 11 -10.78 1.37 15.24
C SER A 11 -11.12 0.77 16.61
N PRO A 12 -12.26 0.04 16.73
CA PRO A 12 -12.65 -0.63 17.98
C PRO A 12 -11.65 -1.69 18.44
N ALA A 13 -10.99 -2.37 17.50
CA ALA A 13 -9.98 -3.39 17.81
C ALA A 13 -8.79 -2.77 18.54
N LYS A 14 -8.29 -1.63 18.03
CA LYS A 14 -7.23 -0.85 18.68
C LYS A 14 -7.69 -0.32 20.03
N ALA A 15 -8.91 0.22 20.13
CA ALA A 15 -9.45 0.72 21.37
C ALA A 15 -9.45 -0.36 22.48
N LYS A 16 -9.92 -1.56 22.17
CA LYS A 16 -9.94 -2.69 23.11
C LYS A 16 -8.53 -3.06 23.60
N THR A 17 -7.57 -3.12 22.70
CA THR A 17 -6.19 -3.51 23.04
C THR A 17 -5.49 -2.44 23.85
N ILE A 18 -5.59 -1.17 23.44
CA ILE A 18 -4.93 -0.04 24.10
C ILE A 18 -5.54 0.19 25.50
N ASN A 19 -6.86 0.08 25.64
CA ASN A 19 -7.51 0.18 26.94
C ASN A 19 -6.99 -0.85 27.94
N LYS A 20 -6.73 -2.08 27.47
CA LYS A 20 -6.12 -3.14 28.31
C LYS A 20 -4.69 -2.76 28.76
N TYR A 21 -3.94 -2.02 27.94
CA TYR A 21 -2.57 -1.60 28.26
C TYR A 21 -2.53 -0.40 29.24
N LEU A 22 -3.44 0.55 29.06
CA LEU A 22 -3.48 1.80 29.84
C LEU A 22 -4.21 1.66 31.19
N GLY A 23 -5.14 0.70 31.30
CA GLY A 23 -5.91 0.45 32.54
C GLY A 23 -6.94 1.54 32.87
N ASP A 24 -7.42 1.54 34.11
CA ASP A 24 -8.61 2.29 34.57
C ASP A 24 -8.43 3.83 34.60
N GLY A 25 -7.21 4.34 34.43
CA GLY A 25 -6.94 5.78 34.37
C GLY A 25 -7.34 6.43 33.04
N TYR A 26 -7.73 5.63 32.05
CA TYR A 26 -8.04 6.09 30.71
C TYR A 26 -9.34 5.49 30.17
N THR A 27 -10.04 6.30 29.38
CA THR A 27 -11.20 5.84 28.59
C THR A 27 -10.82 5.85 27.12
N VAL A 28 -10.67 4.67 26.52
CA VAL A 28 -10.26 4.55 25.11
C VAL A 28 -11.49 4.36 24.23
N LEU A 29 -11.68 5.25 23.25
CA LEU A 29 -12.81 5.26 22.33
C LEU A 29 -12.34 5.18 20.88
N ALA A 30 -13.17 4.62 20.01
CA ALA A 30 -12.91 4.57 18.58
C ALA A 30 -13.70 5.65 17.83
N SER A 31 -13.07 6.32 16.86
CA SER A 31 -13.75 7.21 15.91
C SER A 31 -14.46 6.44 14.79
N PHE A 32 -14.06 5.19 14.53
CA PHE A 32 -14.48 4.36 13.41
C PHE A 32 -14.09 4.93 12.04
N GLY A 33 -12.92 5.53 11.94
CA GLY A 33 -12.43 6.23 10.78
C GLY A 33 -12.77 7.72 10.83
N HIS A 34 -13.02 8.32 9.67
CA HIS A 34 -13.40 9.73 9.58
C HIS A 34 -14.77 9.99 10.21
N VAL A 35 -14.87 11.06 10.98
CA VAL A 35 -16.12 11.50 11.65
C VAL A 35 -16.93 12.50 10.81
N ARG A 36 -16.33 13.03 9.75
CA ARG A 36 -16.98 13.89 8.74
C ARG A 36 -16.27 13.73 7.40
N ASP A 37 -16.96 14.01 6.31
CA ASP A 37 -16.44 14.00 4.95
C ASP A 37 -17.10 15.10 4.10
N LEU A 38 -16.64 15.28 2.86
CA LEU A 38 -17.26 16.18 1.91
C LEU A 38 -18.62 15.63 1.48
N PRO A 39 -19.69 16.46 1.42
CA PRO A 39 -20.96 16.04 0.86
C PRO A 39 -20.81 15.51 -0.57
N PRO A 40 -21.55 14.45 -0.96
CA PRO A 40 -21.49 13.86 -2.30
C PRO A 40 -22.28 14.69 -3.33
N LYS A 41 -22.05 15.99 -3.37
CA LYS A 41 -22.67 16.95 -4.28
C LYS A 41 -21.62 17.89 -4.83
N ASP A 42 -21.79 18.38 -6.05
CA ASP A 42 -20.87 19.37 -6.62
C ASP A 42 -20.87 20.69 -5.82
N GLY A 43 -19.73 21.39 -5.84
CA GLY A 43 -19.55 22.68 -5.15
C GLY A 43 -19.11 22.57 -3.68
N SER A 44 -18.88 21.35 -3.12
CA SER A 44 -18.38 21.22 -1.76
C SER A 44 -16.90 21.54 -1.60
N VAL A 45 -16.16 21.66 -2.71
CA VAL A 45 -14.81 22.24 -2.77
C VAL A 45 -14.85 23.41 -3.71
N ARG A 46 -14.40 24.58 -3.26
CA ARG A 46 -14.45 25.84 -4.00
C ARG A 46 -13.04 26.31 -4.38
N PRO A 47 -12.56 26.02 -5.61
CA PRO A 47 -11.23 26.43 -6.05
C PRO A 47 -10.97 27.93 -5.98
N ASP A 48 -12.00 28.76 -6.27
CA ASP A 48 -11.91 30.21 -6.28
C ASP A 48 -11.87 30.83 -4.87
N GLU A 49 -12.10 30.03 -3.82
CA GLU A 49 -12.06 30.42 -2.41
C GLU A 49 -10.95 29.69 -1.67
N ASP A 50 -9.75 29.64 -2.23
CA ASP A 50 -8.59 28.93 -1.67
C ASP A 50 -8.87 27.47 -1.32
N PHE A 51 -9.63 26.79 -2.20
CA PHE A 51 -10.07 25.40 -2.00
C PHE A 51 -10.87 25.18 -0.71
N ALA A 52 -11.62 26.16 -0.26
CA ALA A 52 -12.50 26.02 0.90
C ALA A 52 -13.41 24.79 0.74
N MET A 53 -13.58 24.06 1.83
CA MET A 53 -14.26 22.77 1.87
C MET A 53 -15.45 22.80 2.82
N ASP A 54 -16.59 22.29 2.36
CA ASP A 54 -17.74 22.03 3.22
C ASP A 54 -17.62 20.64 3.83
N TRP A 55 -17.76 20.57 5.14
CA TRP A 55 -17.68 19.29 5.87
C TRP A 55 -19.04 18.89 6.41
N GLN A 56 -19.40 17.62 6.25
CA GLN A 56 -20.63 17.04 6.78
C GLN A 56 -20.32 15.76 7.56
N SER A 57 -20.91 15.64 8.74
CA SER A 57 -20.94 14.38 9.50
C SER A 57 -22.16 13.55 9.10
N ASP A 58 -21.95 12.26 8.97
CA ASP A 58 -23.02 11.30 8.94
C ASP A 58 -23.57 11.01 10.37
N GLU A 59 -24.59 10.21 10.45
CA GLU A 59 -25.20 9.81 11.72
C GLU A 59 -24.23 9.03 12.63
N ARG A 60 -23.34 8.21 12.02
CA ARG A 60 -22.34 7.44 12.72
C ARG A 60 -21.27 8.34 13.31
N GLY A 61 -20.69 9.23 12.53
CA GLY A 61 -19.70 10.21 12.99
C GLY A 61 -20.23 11.09 14.10
N SER A 62 -21.47 11.57 13.96
CA SER A 62 -22.15 12.37 14.96
C SER A 62 -22.34 11.61 16.29
N ARG A 63 -22.72 10.34 16.24
CA ARG A 63 -22.82 9.47 17.42
C ARG A 63 -21.47 9.27 18.12
N GLN A 64 -20.40 9.04 17.35
CA GLN A 64 -19.07 8.84 17.93
C GLN A 64 -18.55 10.13 18.60
N VAL A 65 -18.70 11.26 17.95
CA VAL A 65 -18.32 12.57 18.54
C VAL A 65 -19.13 12.82 19.82
N ALA A 66 -20.44 12.50 19.85
CA ALA A 66 -21.25 12.62 21.06
C ALA A 66 -20.75 11.71 22.19
N ALA A 67 -20.34 10.48 21.88
CA ALA A 67 -19.73 9.56 22.86
C ALA A 67 -18.41 10.11 23.42
N ILE A 68 -17.56 10.69 22.57
CA ILE A 68 -16.31 11.33 22.99
C ILE A 68 -16.62 12.53 23.90
N ILE A 69 -17.57 13.40 23.53
CA ILE A 69 -17.98 14.53 24.36
C ILE A 69 -18.47 14.07 25.74
N LYS A 70 -19.23 13.00 25.78
CA LYS A 70 -19.71 12.43 27.06
C LYS A 70 -18.54 11.95 27.93
N ALA A 71 -17.54 11.32 27.34
CA ALA A 71 -16.36 10.84 28.05
C ALA A 71 -15.44 12.00 28.52
N LEU A 72 -15.38 13.11 27.76
CA LEU A 72 -14.60 14.29 28.12
C LEU A 72 -15.17 15.05 29.35
N LYS A 73 -16.37 14.77 29.80
CA LYS A 73 -16.92 15.42 31.01
C LYS A 73 -16.10 15.07 32.24
N GLY A 74 -15.29 16.02 32.70
CA GLY A 74 -14.40 15.87 33.84
C GLY A 74 -13.01 15.31 33.51
N ALA A 75 -12.72 14.98 32.27
CA ALA A 75 -11.37 14.63 31.83
C ALA A 75 -10.48 15.89 31.75
N LYS A 76 -9.19 15.73 32.03
CA LYS A 76 -8.21 16.80 31.90
C LYS A 76 -7.50 16.79 30.56
N LYS A 77 -7.36 15.60 29.97
CA LYS A 77 -6.61 15.41 28.71
C LYS A 77 -7.39 14.58 27.70
N LEU A 78 -7.21 14.94 26.44
CA LEU A 78 -7.62 14.18 25.27
C LEU A 78 -6.38 13.80 24.47
N TYR A 79 -6.13 12.52 24.32
CA TYR A 79 -5.08 11.99 23.47
C TYR A 79 -5.68 11.52 22.13
N LEU A 80 -5.18 12.07 21.03
CA LEU A 80 -5.52 11.66 19.67
C LEU A 80 -4.46 10.63 19.22
N ALA A 81 -4.85 9.36 19.17
CA ALA A 81 -3.97 8.20 19.03
C ALA A 81 -4.24 7.39 17.75
N THR A 82 -4.58 8.07 16.67
CA THR A 82 -4.77 7.47 15.34
C THR A 82 -3.42 7.16 14.68
N ASP A 83 -3.42 6.46 13.56
CA ASP A 83 -2.20 6.05 12.85
C ASP A 83 -1.27 7.22 12.52
N PRO A 84 0.05 6.97 12.39
CA PRO A 84 1.05 8.03 12.15
C PRO A 84 1.12 8.49 10.69
N ASP A 85 0.15 8.15 9.86
CA ASP A 85 0.05 8.59 8.48
C ASP A 85 -0.88 9.81 8.30
N ARG A 86 -0.96 10.32 7.06
CA ARG A 86 -1.81 11.49 6.75
C ARG A 86 -3.30 11.23 6.99
N GLU A 87 -3.79 9.99 6.83
CA GLU A 87 -5.19 9.65 7.08
C GLU A 87 -5.48 9.70 8.59
N GLY A 88 -4.60 9.13 9.43
CA GLY A 88 -4.72 9.20 10.88
C GLY A 88 -4.59 10.63 11.41
N GLU A 89 -3.69 11.45 10.82
CA GLU A 89 -3.55 12.85 11.19
C GLU A 89 -4.83 13.64 10.87
N ALA A 90 -5.44 13.39 9.70
CA ALA A 90 -6.70 14.00 9.31
C ALA A 90 -7.87 13.56 10.21
N ILE A 91 -7.95 12.28 10.59
CA ILE A 91 -8.97 11.80 11.56
C ILE A 91 -8.82 12.55 12.87
N SER A 92 -7.60 12.67 13.41
CA SER A 92 -7.32 13.43 14.63
C SER A 92 -7.74 14.90 14.51
N TRP A 93 -7.41 15.54 13.39
CA TRP A 93 -7.79 16.92 13.10
C TRP A 93 -9.31 17.09 13.01
N HIS A 94 -10.01 16.20 12.31
CA HIS A 94 -11.47 16.25 12.22
C HIS A 94 -12.15 16.07 13.58
N VAL A 95 -11.67 15.13 14.39
CA VAL A 95 -12.19 14.93 15.76
C VAL A 95 -11.99 16.19 16.60
N ARG A 96 -10.77 16.76 16.61
CA ARG A 96 -10.45 18.00 17.32
C ARG A 96 -11.35 19.17 16.89
N ALA A 97 -11.50 19.37 15.58
CA ALA A 97 -12.32 20.44 15.03
C ALA A 97 -13.79 20.32 15.47
N MET A 98 -14.40 19.15 15.32
CA MET A 98 -15.79 18.93 15.72
C MET A 98 -16.01 19.08 17.23
N LEU A 99 -15.05 18.67 18.05
CA LEU A 99 -15.12 18.88 19.49
C LEU A 99 -15.00 20.37 19.86
N ALA A 100 -14.14 21.12 19.15
CA ALA A 100 -14.00 22.56 19.31
C ALA A 100 -15.29 23.30 18.92
N GLU A 101 -15.89 22.98 17.76
CA GLU A 101 -17.18 23.53 17.29
C GLU A 101 -18.30 23.34 18.33
N LYS A 102 -18.26 22.24 19.08
CA LYS A 102 -19.24 21.93 20.14
C LYS A 102 -18.81 22.42 21.52
N ASN A 103 -17.74 23.24 21.61
CA ASN A 103 -17.18 23.77 22.85
C ASN A 103 -16.80 22.69 23.90
N ALA A 104 -16.53 21.44 23.46
CA ALA A 104 -16.24 20.31 24.34
C ALA A 104 -14.79 20.27 24.84
N LEU A 105 -13.91 21.14 24.34
CA LEU A 105 -12.47 21.17 24.68
C LEU A 105 -12.13 22.24 25.74
N ARG A 106 -13.14 22.87 26.35
CA ARG A 106 -12.87 23.89 27.38
C ARG A 106 -12.24 23.24 28.62
N GLY A 107 -11.01 23.65 28.95
CA GLY A 107 -10.28 23.10 30.09
C GLY A 107 -9.72 21.69 29.86
N VAL A 108 -9.73 21.20 28.62
CA VAL A 108 -9.15 19.93 28.21
C VAL A 108 -7.89 20.19 27.39
N GLU A 109 -6.78 19.64 27.83
CA GLU A 109 -5.53 19.63 27.07
C GLU A 109 -5.61 18.58 25.96
N VAL A 110 -5.41 18.99 24.70
CA VAL A 110 -5.45 18.07 23.54
C VAL A 110 -4.02 17.76 23.11
N GLN A 111 -3.69 16.48 23.07
CA GLN A 111 -2.35 15.99 22.71
C GLN A 111 -2.46 14.94 21.62
N ARG A 112 -1.51 14.92 20.69
CA ARG A 112 -1.35 13.90 19.65
C ARG A 112 -0.29 12.90 20.08
N ILE A 113 -0.59 11.61 19.99
CA ILE A 113 0.37 10.53 20.19
C ILE A 113 0.41 9.60 18.97
N THR A 114 1.58 9.10 18.64
CA THR A 114 1.79 8.19 17.51
C THR A 114 2.67 7.02 17.93
N PHE A 115 2.34 5.83 17.40
CA PHE A 115 3.13 4.62 17.59
C PHE A 115 3.04 3.77 16.32
N ASN A 116 4.11 3.05 16.01
CA ASN A 116 4.19 2.21 14.81
C ASN A 116 3.76 0.75 15.07
N GLU A 117 3.55 0.38 16.33
CA GLU A 117 3.11 -0.94 16.75
C GLU A 117 2.21 -0.85 17.99
N ILE A 118 1.29 -1.81 18.14
CA ILE A 118 0.37 -1.84 19.27
C ILE A 118 0.90 -2.79 20.35
N THR A 119 2.06 -2.44 20.91
CA THR A 119 2.63 -3.10 22.10
C THR A 119 2.45 -2.21 23.31
N LYS A 120 2.45 -2.81 24.52
CA LYS A 120 2.31 -2.03 25.76
C LYS A 120 3.45 -1.01 25.90
N SER A 121 4.68 -1.40 25.57
CA SER A 121 5.86 -0.52 25.63
C SER A 121 5.74 0.67 24.68
N ALA A 122 5.34 0.44 23.40
CA ALA A 122 5.21 1.50 22.41
C ALA A 122 4.09 2.48 22.78
N VAL A 123 2.94 1.99 23.21
CA VAL A 123 1.82 2.84 23.66
C VAL A 123 2.21 3.66 24.90
N THR A 124 2.83 3.05 25.90
CA THR A 124 3.26 3.77 27.12
C THR A 124 4.32 4.81 26.79
N HIS A 125 5.27 4.50 25.90
CA HIS A 125 6.27 5.45 25.44
C HIS A 125 5.63 6.65 24.73
N ALA A 126 4.67 6.40 23.81
CA ALA A 126 3.96 7.45 23.10
C ALA A 126 3.16 8.36 24.04
N MET A 127 2.52 7.80 25.08
CA MET A 127 1.83 8.59 26.11
C MET A 127 2.77 9.54 26.87
N ALA A 128 4.04 9.15 27.06
CA ALA A 128 5.06 9.98 27.71
C ALA A 128 5.69 11.02 26.77
N HIS A 129 5.51 10.89 25.44
CA HIS A 129 6.10 11.76 24.42
C HIS A 129 5.03 12.27 23.43
N PRO A 130 4.04 13.02 23.91
CA PRO A 130 3.01 13.59 23.05
C PRO A 130 3.60 14.71 22.17
N ARG A 131 2.92 14.99 21.06
CA ARG A 131 3.24 16.07 20.14
C ARG A 131 1.99 16.87 19.77
N GLU A 132 2.16 17.92 19.01
CA GLU A 132 1.07 18.61 18.32
C GLU A 132 0.66 17.88 17.05
N LEU A 133 -0.49 18.27 16.50
CA LEU A 133 -0.93 17.83 15.17
C LEU A 133 0.06 18.32 14.11
N ASP A 134 0.35 17.46 13.15
CA ASP A 134 1.23 17.75 12.02
C ASP A 134 0.45 18.46 10.88
N GLN A 135 0.56 19.76 10.84
CA GLN A 135 -0.15 20.59 9.87
C GLN A 135 0.20 20.23 8.41
N PRO A 136 1.46 20.00 8.01
CA PRO A 136 1.82 19.51 6.69
C PRO A 136 1.12 18.21 6.29
N LEU A 137 0.97 17.24 7.17
CA LEU A 137 0.24 16.00 6.89
C LEU A 137 -1.27 16.24 6.71
N ILE A 138 -1.85 17.14 7.51
CA ILE A 138 -3.26 17.55 7.35
C ILE A 138 -3.46 18.20 5.98
N GLU A 139 -2.61 19.13 5.59
CA GLU A 139 -2.68 19.80 4.29
C GLU A 139 -2.50 18.84 3.12
N ALA A 140 -1.59 17.87 3.23
CA ALA A 140 -1.42 16.82 2.24
C ALA A 140 -2.67 15.93 2.09
N TYR A 141 -3.38 15.65 3.18
CA TYR A 141 -4.68 14.98 3.13
C TYR A 141 -5.73 15.84 2.46
N LEU A 142 -5.87 17.09 2.88
CA LEU A 142 -6.86 18.04 2.32
C LEU A 142 -6.66 18.23 0.82
N ALA A 143 -5.41 18.47 0.38
CA ALA A 143 -5.07 18.60 -1.03
C ALA A 143 -5.46 17.35 -1.84
N ARG A 144 -5.17 16.17 -1.33
CA ARG A 144 -5.59 14.92 -1.96
C ARG A 144 -7.11 14.78 -2.01
N ARG A 145 -7.79 15.08 -0.89
CA ARG A 145 -9.25 14.96 -0.81
C ARG A 145 -9.94 15.90 -1.78
N ALA A 146 -9.47 17.16 -1.87
CA ALA A 146 -9.93 18.13 -2.84
C ALA A 146 -9.71 17.68 -4.28
N LEU A 147 -8.51 17.18 -4.58
CA LEU A 147 -8.18 16.70 -5.92
C LEU A 147 -9.06 15.51 -6.34
N ASP A 148 -9.22 14.51 -5.49
CA ASP A 148 -10.05 13.35 -5.79
C ASP A 148 -11.52 13.74 -5.99
N TYR A 149 -12.01 14.70 -5.20
CA TYR A 149 -13.35 15.26 -5.32
C TYR A 149 -13.53 16.02 -6.65
N LEU A 150 -12.68 16.99 -6.94
CA LEU A 150 -12.76 17.81 -8.15
C LEU A 150 -12.62 16.98 -9.43
N VAL A 151 -11.65 16.06 -9.47
CA VAL A 151 -11.48 15.14 -10.61
C VAL A 151 -12.74 14.30 -10.81
N GLY A 152 -13.31 13.75 -9.75
CA GLY A 152 -14.52 12.93 -9.81
C GLY A 152 -15.71 13.71 -10.36
N PHE A 153 -16.00 14.88 -9.81
CA PHE A 153 -17.15 15.70 -10.19
C PHE A 153 -16.98 16.38 -11.57
N THR A 154 -15.75 16.69 -11.98
CA THR A 154 -15.48 17.32 -13.28
C THR A 154 -15.46 16.31 -14.43
N LEU A 155 -14.79 15.16 -14.26
CA LEU A 155 -14.59 14.20 -15.35
C LEU A 155 -15.73 13.19 -15.50
N SER A 156 -16.42 12.80 -14.42
CA SER A 156 -17.52 11.84 -14.52
C SER A 156 -18.65 12.30 -15.45
N PRO A 157 -19.12 13.56 -15.41
CA PRO A 157 -20.12 14.05 -16.37
C PRO A 157 -19.65 14.06 -17.83
N VAL A 158 -18.37 14.29 -18.08
CA VAL A 158 -17.78 14.18 -19.43
C VAL A 158 -17.84 12.74 -19.91
N LEU A 159 -17.49 11.80 -19.04
CA LEU A 159 -17.51 10.39 -19.32
C LEU A 159 -18.93 9.89 -19.64
N TRP A 160 -19.94 10.29 -18.89
CA TRP A 160 -21.34 9.93 -19.12
C TRP A 160 -21.86 10.39 -20.48
N ARG A 161 -21.42 11.57 -20.92
CA ARG A 161 -21.81 12.12 -22.24
C ARG A 161 -21.08 11.44 -23.41
N LYS A 162 -19.85 10.97 -23.20
CA LYS A 162 -18.99 10.43 -24.27
C LYS A 162 -19.01 8.92 -24.37
N LEU A 163 -19.22 8.22 -23.27
CA LEU A 163 -19.19 6.76 -23.16
C LEU A 163 -20.44 6.25 -22.44
N PRO A 164 -21.53 5.92 -23.17
CA PRO A 164 -22.72 5.38 -22.57
C PRO A 164 -22.43 4.11 -21.73
N GLY A 165 -23.00 4.04 -20.53
CA GLY A 165 -22.77 2.93 -19.60
C GLY A 165 -21.58 3.10 -18.65
N SER A 166 -20.72 4.10 -18.85
CA SER A 166 -19.66 4.43 -17.89
C SER A 166 -20.27 5.00 -16.58
N ARG A 167 -19.62 4.68 -15.44
CA ARG A 167 -20.15 5.09 -14.12
C ARG A 167 -19.44 6.31 -13.56
N SER A 168 -18.12 6.29 -13.49
CA SER A 168 -17.34 7.39 -12.91
C SER A 168 -15.91 7.42 -13.44
N ALA A 169 -15.31 8.59 -13.40
CA ALA A 169 -13.87 8.79 -13.56
C ALA A 169 -13.25 9.09 -12.20
N GLY A 170 -11.99 8.75 -12.04
CA GLY A 170 -11.25 9.06 -10.82
C GLY A 170 -9.77 8.82 -11.00
N ARG A 171 -8.98 9.53 -10.23
CA ARG A 171 -7.52 9.53 -10.36
C ARG A 171 -6.89 8.13 -10.23
N VAL A 172 -7.32 7.33 -9.27
CA VAL A 172 -6.78 5.97 -9.05
C VAL A 172 -7.32 4.99 -10.09
N GLN A 173 -8.63 4.97 -10.32
CA GLN A 173 -9.27 4.01 -11.23
C GLN A 173 -8.88 4.24 -12.70
N SER A 174 -8.69 5.49 -13.12
CA SER A 174 -8.25 5.80 -14.49
C SER A 174 -6.83 5.35 -14.76
N VAL A 175 -5.92 5.50 -13.79
CA VAL A 175 -4.54 5.01 -13.91
C VAL A 175 -4.52 3.47 -13.90
N ALA A 176 -5.28 2.83 -13.03
CA ALA A 176 -5.37 1.37 -13.01
C ALA A 176 -5.89 0.80 -14.34
N LEU A 177 -6.96 1.39 -14.88
CA LEU A 177 -7.50 1.01 -16.20
C LEU A 177 -6.46 1.19 -17.30
N ARG A 178 -5.74 2.31 -17.31
CA ARG A 178 -4.67 2.56 -18.29
C ARG A 178 -3.60 1.47 -18.25
N LEU A 179 -3.10 1.09 -17.07
CA LEU A 179 -2.09 0.04 -16.93
C LEU A 179 -2.60 -1.31 -17.47
N VAL A 180 -3.88 -1.65 -17.24
CA VAL A 180 -4.49 -2.87 -17.79
C VAL A 180 -4.57 -2.79 -19.32
N CYS A 181 -5.04 -1.66 -19.86
CA CYS A 181 -5.15 -1.49 -21.32
C CYS A 181 -3.77 -1.50 -22.02
N GLU A 182 -2.75 -0.86 -21.43
CA GLU A 182 -1.38 -0.90 -21.95
C GLU A 182 -0.86 -2.35 -21.98
N ARG A 183 -1.14 -3.14 -20.93
CA ARG A 183 -0.76 -4.56 -20.91
C ARG A 183 -1.51 -5.40 -21.93
N GLU A 184 -2.80 -5.18 -22.09
CA GLU A 184 -3.58 -5.85 -23.14
C GLU A 184 -3.05 -5.52 -24.54
N ALA A 185 -2.74 -4.26 -24.82
CA ALA A 185 -2.14 -3.87 -26.09
C ALA A 185 -0.79 -4.58 -26.36
N GLU A 186 0.06 -4.75 -25.33
CA GLU A 186 1.28 -5.56 -25.46
C GLU A 186 0.97 -7.03 -25.78
N ILE A 187 -0.08 -7.60 -25.17
CA ILE A 187 -0.50 -8.99 -25.40
C ILE A 187 -1.04 -9.16 -26.82
N GLU A 188 -1.86 -8.23 -27.32
CA GLU A 188 -2.43 -8.25 -28.66
C GLU A 188 -1.37 -8.24 -29.79
N VAL A 189 -0.27 -7.49 -29.59
CA VAL A 189 0.82 -7.42 -30.57
C VAL A 189 1.88 -8.50 -30.35
N PHE A 190 1.80 -9.25 -29.26
CA PHE A 190 2.78 -10.28 -28.95
C PHE A 190 2.73 -11.40 -29.98
N ARG A 191 3.87 -11.71 -30.56
CA ARG A 191 4.05 -12.87 -31.45
C ARG A 191 4.99 -13.86 -30.79
N ALA A 192 4.50 -15.07 -30.59
CA ALA A 192 5.31 -16.17 -30.10
C ALA A 192 6.45 -16.45 -31.11
N ARG A 193 7.66 -16.53 -30.62
CA ARG A 193 8.85 -16.88 -31.41
C ARG A 193 9.44 -18.16 -30.87
N GLU A 194 9.59 -19.15 -31.74
CA GLU A 194 10.26 -20.39 -31.42
C GLU A 194 11.76 -20.17 -31.18
N TYR A 195 12.31 -20.82 -30.18
CA TYR A 195 13.73 -20.92 -29.96
C TYR A 195 14.08 -22.25 -29.32
N TRP A 196 15.31 -22.69 -29.54
CA TRP A 196 15.82 -23.93 -29.07
C TRP A 196 17.08 -23.72 -28.24
N THR A 197 17.29 -24.62 -27.25
CA THR A 197 18.53 -24.72 -26.50
C THR A 197 19.11 -26.10 -26.66
N VAL A 198 20.43 -26.18 -26.76
CA VAL A 198 21.14 -27.48 -26.81
C VAL A 198 21.91 -27.63 -25.50
N GLU A 199 21.60 -28.72 -24.79
CA GLU A 199 22.25 -29.07 -23.54
C GLU A 199 22.82 -30.48 -23.66
N ALA A 200 24.04 -30.68 -23.15
CA ALA A 200 24.70 -31.99 -23.14
C ALA A 200 24.99 -32.42 -21.69
N GLY A 201 24.66 -33.68 -21.40
CA GLY A 201 25.02 -34.32 -20.14
C GLY A 201 26.42 -34.94 -20.24
N PHE A 202 27.27 -34.62 -19.27
CA PHE A 202 28.63 -35.14 -19.17
C PHE A 202 28.83 -35.88 -17.84
N THR A 203 29.79 -36.78 -17.84
CA THR A 203 30.23 -37.43 -16.60
C THR A 203 31.75 -37.24 -16.44
N THR A 204 32.14 -36.76 -15.28
CA THR A 204 33.57 -36.62 -14.98
C THR A 204 34.26 -37.99 -14.86
N PRO A 205 35.60 -38.06 -15.00
CA PRO A 205 36.33 -39.31 -14.75
C PRO A 205 36.09 -39.96 -13.35
N LYS A 206 35.62 -39.13 -12.40
CA LYS A 206 35.25 -39.58 -11.03
C LYS A 206 33.78 -40.01 -10.92
N GLY A 207 33.02 -40.08 -12.01
CA GLY A 207 31.63 -40.50 -12.05
C GLY A 207 30.60 -39.42 -11.67
N SER A 208 31.03 -38.15 -11.47
CA SER A 208 30.10 -37.07 -11.13
C SER A 208 29.43 -36.52 -12.41
N PRO A 209 28.10 -36.52 -12.50
CA PRO A 209 27.39 -35.97 -13.64
C PRO A 209 27.37 -34.43 -13.59
N PHE A 210 27.37 -33.77 -14.76
CA PHE A 210 27.10 -32.35 -14.92
C PHE A 210 26.49 -32.07 -16.27
N THR A 211 25.75 -30.95 -16.37
CA THR A 211 25.15 -30.51 -17.65
C THR A 211 25.85 -29.25 -18.13
N ALA A 212 26.13 -29.18 -19.41
CA ALA A 212 26.65 -28.00 -20.07
C ALA A 212 25.69 -27.53 -21.17
N ARG A 213 25.55 -26.23 -21.29
CA ARG A 213 24.70 -25.59 -22.30
C ARG A 213 25.56 -25.02 -23.42
N LEU A 214 25.14 -25.21 -24.68
CA LEU A 214 25.78 -24.61 -25.83
C LEU A 214 25.60 -23.09 -25.79
N THR A 215 26.68 -22.35 -25.74
CA THR A 215 26.70 -20.89 -25.70
C THR A 215 27.39 -20.24 -26.91
N HIS A 216 28.22 -21.00 -27.61
CA HIS A 216 28.93 -20.55 -28.81
C HIS A 216 28.88 -21.65 -29.86
N LEU A 217 28.73 -21.27 -31.13
CA LEU A 217 28.78 -22.17 -32.28
C LEU A 217 29.65 -21.51 -33.36
N GLU A 218 30.59 -22.26 -33.93
CA GLU A 218 31.50 -21.76 -34.95
C GLU A 218 32.24 -20.47 -34.55
N GLY A 219 32.64 -20.38 -33.26
CA GLY A 219 33.33 -19.22 -32.71
C GLY A 219 32.45 -17.99 -32.37
N ARG A 220 31.16 -18.05 -32.68
CA ARG A 220 30.18 -16.98 -32.41
C ARG A 220 29.33 -17.31 -31.17
N LYS A 221 29.11 -16.32 -30.32
CA LYS A 221 28.16 -16.43 -29.21
C LYS A 221 26.73 -16.52 -29.76
N LEU A 222 25.95 -17.45 -29.23
CA LEU A 222 24.53 -17.62 -29.57
C LEU A 222 23.68 -16.69 -28.72
N ASP A 223 22.78 -15.95 -29.38
CA ASP A 223 21.68 -15.25 -28.77
C ASP A 223 20.44 -16.16 -28.66
N GLN A 224 19.45 -15.74 -27.89
CA GLN A 224 18.26 -16.55 -27.58
C GLN A 224 17.56 -17.11 -28.84
N PHE A 225 17.53 -16.35 -29.93
CA PHE A 225 16.80 -16.68 -31.15
C PHE A 225 17.68 -17.11 -32.31
N ASP A 226 18.95 -17.38 -32.11
CA ASP A 226 19.83 -17.85 -33.17
C ASP A 226 19.50 -19.28 -33.59
N LEU A 227 19.03 -20.10 -32.66
CA LEU A 227 18.49 -21.43 -32.95
C LEU A 227 16.95 -21.35 -32.94
N ASN A 228 16.37 -20.80 -33.99
CA ASN A 228 14.94 -20.53 -34.08
C ASN A 228 14.14 -21.57 -34.85
N THR A 229 14.76 -22.65 -35.31
CA THR A 229 14.10 -23.80 -35.94
C THR A 229 14.70 -25.10 -35.46
N ALA A 230 13.89 -26.18 -35.54
CA ALA A 230 14.33 -27.53 -35.24
C ALA A 230 15.54 -27.97 -36.08
N GLU A 231 15.62 -27.53 -37.35
CA GLU A 231 16.72 -27.86 -38.26
C GLU A 231 18.04 -27.29 -37.74
N LEU A 232 18.09 -26.01 -37.35
CA LEU A 232 19.27 -25.37 -36.79
C LEU A 232 19.67 -26.00 -35.46
N ALA A 233 18.69 -26.33 -34.61
CA ALA A 233 18.94 -27.02 -33.35
C ALA A 233 19.51 -28.42 -33.57
N ASN A 234 18.99 -29.19 -34.52
CA ASN A 234 19.49 -30.53 -34.85
C ASN A 234 20.89 -30.45 -35.51
N LYS A 235 21.18 -29.45 -36.33
CA LYS A 235 22.54 -29.21 -36.87
C LYS A 235 23.54 -28.93 -35.74
N ALA A 236 23.16 -28.06 -34.80
CA ALA A 236 23.96 -27.75 -33.64
C ALA A 236 24.19 -28.98 -32.76
N LYS A 237 23.12 -29.80 -32.52
CA LYS A 237 23.18 -31.05 -31.78
C LYS A 237 24.17 -32.02 -32.45
N ALA A 238 24.08 -32.25 -33.76
CA ALA A 238 24.94 -33.15 -34.50
C ALA A 238 26.43 -32.68 -34.41
N ALA A 239 26.70 -31.37 -34.49
CA ALA A 239 28.04 -30.82 -34.31
C ALA A 239 28.59 -31.05 -32.90
N VAL A 240 27.74 -30.96 -31.88
CA VAL A 240 28.06 -31.28 -30.47
C VAL A 240 28.39 -32.77 -30.34
N GLU A 241 27.52 -33.67 -30.86
CA GLU A 241 27.70 -35.11 -30.76
C GLU A 241 28.99 -35.62 -31.47
N ALA A 242 29.38 -34.98 -32.55
CA ALA A 242 30.63 -35.33 -33.30
C ALA A 242 31.88 -34.73 -32.65
N GLY A 243 31.74 -33.83 -31.68
CA GLY A 243 32.84 -33.10 -31.09
C GLY A 243 33.65 -33.82 -30.03
N THR A 244 34.88 -33.44 -29.83
CA THR A 244 35.72 -33.84 -28.70
C THR A 244 35.68 -32.73 -27.64
N PHE A 245 35.46 -33.08 -26.38
CA PHE A 245 35.28 -32.08 -25.31
C PHE A 245 36.48 -32.02 -24.41
N SER A 246 36.85 -30.80 -24.03
CA SER A 246 37.87 -30.55 -23.00
C SER A 246 37.42 -29.36 -22.13
N VAL A 247 37.88 -29.35 -20.89
CA VAL A 247 37.65 -28.20 -20.01
C VAL A 247 38.68 -27.14 -20.31
N ALA A 248 38.24 -26.04 -20.98
CA ALA A 248 39.09 -24.94 -21.33
C ALA A 248 39.48 -24.05 -20.14
N GLN A 249 38.53 -23.79 -19.26
CA GLN A 249 38.72 -22.91 -18.11
C GLN A 249 37.80 -23.26 -16.96
N VAL A 250 38.31 -23.13 -15.73
CA VAL A 250 37.52 -23.22 -14.53
C VAL A 250 37.62 -21.90 -13.76
N GLU A 251 36.53 -21.16 -13.70
CA GLU A 251 36.46 -19.90 -12.99
C GLU A 251 35.71 -20.09 -11.64
N ARG A 252 36.37 -19.71 -10.54
CA ARG A 252 35.76 -19.73 -9.20
C ARG A 252 35.54 -18.30 -8.74
N LYS A 253 34.26 -17.91 -8.66
CA LYS A 253 33.87 -16.59 -8.13
C LYS A 253 33.18 -16.76 -6.78
N ARG A 254 33.60 -15.96 -5.80
CA ARG A 254 32.86 -15.86 -4.55
C ARG A 254 31.59 -15.05 -4.79
N ALA A 255 30.43 -15.66 -4.63
CA ALA A 255 29.14 -14.99 -4.68
C ALA A 255 28.59 -14.82 -3.26
N LYS A 256 28.25 -13.58 -2.88
CA LYS A 256 27.55 -13.28 -1.64
C LYS A 256 26.05 -13.18 -1.96
N ARG A 257 25.25 -14.03 -1.36
CA ARG A 257 23.79 -13.92 -1.39
C ARG A 257 23.34 -13.22 -0.10
N ASN A 258 22.73 -12.05 -0.24
CA ASN A 258 22.06 -11.42 0.89
C ASN A 258 20.68 -12.06 1.09
N PRO A 259 20.22 -12.21 2.34
CA PRO A 259 18.85 -12.64 2.60
C PRO A 259 17.87 -11.62 1.98
N PRO A 260 16.68 -12.06 1.54
CA PRO A 260 15.63 -11.13 1.13
C PRO A 260 15.27 -10.18 2.29
N ALA A 261 14.83 -8.99 1.96
CA ALA A 261 14.27 -8.08 2.96
C ALA A 261 13.00 -8.70 3.61
N PRO A 262 12.66 -8.35 4.86
CA PRO A 262 11.39 -8.70 5.44
C PRO A 262 10.22 -8.25 4.56
N PHE A 263 9.14 -9.00 4.59
CA PHE A 263 7.95 -8.64 3.82
C PHE A 263 7.32 -7.32 4.30
N THR A 264 6.99 -6.47 3.36
CA THR A 264 5.94 -5.47 3.54
C THR A 264 4.58 -6.09 3.23
N THR A 265 3.49 -5.46 3.61
CA THR A 265 2.13 -5.94 3.27
C THR A 265 1.99 -6.19 1.76
N SER A 266 2.47 -5.25 0.94
CA SER A 266 2.40 -5.36 -0.52
C SER A 266 3.21 -6.54 -1.07
N THR A 267 4.45 -6.71 -0.63
CA THR A 267 5.29 -7.82 -1.12
C THR A 267 4.80 -9.17 -0.62
N LEU A 268 4.22 -9.25 0.60
CA LEU A 268 3.58 -10.46 1.10
C LEU A 268 2.37 -10.86 0.25
N GLN A 269 1.49 -9.90 -0.05
CA GLN A 269 0.33 -10.14 -0.93
C GLN A 269 0.74 -10.62 -2.32
N GLN A 270 1.78 -10.02 -2.92
CA GLN A 270 2.30 -10.44 -4.22
C GLN A 270 2.86 -11.87 -4.20
N GLU A 271 3.66 -12.21 -3.19
CA GLU A 271 4.23 -13.56 -3.07
C GLU A 271 3.15 -14.60 -2.75
N ALA A 272 2.20 -14.28 -1.88
CA ALA A 272 1.06 -15.15 -1.58
C ALA A 272 0.18 -15.39 -2.82
N SER A 273 -0.07 -14.36 -3.62
CA SER A 273 -0.79 -14.49 -4.88
C SER A 273 -0.05 -15.40 -5.87
N ARG A 274 1.26 -15.18 -6.06
CA ARG A 274 2.06 -15.96 -7.02
C ARG A 274 2.26 -17.41 -6.62
N LYS A 275 2.53 -17.66 -5.33
CA LYS A 275 2.92 -19.00 -4.84
C LYS A 275 1.77 -19.84 -4.31
N LEU A 276 0.75 -19.18 -3.75
CA LEU A 276 -0.37 -19.85 -3.08
C LEU A 276 -1.72 -19.59 -3.75
N GLY A 277 -1.78 -18.74 -4.78
CA GLY A 277 -3.04 -18.38 -5.44
C GLY A 277 -3.99 -17.56 -4.56
N MET A 278 -3.50 -16.94 -3.50
CA MET A 278 -4.34 -16.17 -2.56
C MET A 278 -4.70 -14.81 -3.15
N GLY A 279 -5.95 -14.40 -3.00
CA GLY A 279 -6.38 -13.04 -3.32
C GLY A 279 -5.87 -12.01 -2.31
N ALA A 280 -5.90 -10.73 -2.68
CA ALA A 280 -5.39 -9.66 -1.81
C ALA A 280 -6.17 -9.47 -0.49
N GLN A 281 -7.37 -10.06 -0.38
CA GLN A 281 -8.22 -10.00 0.81
C GLN A 281 -8.18 -11.30 1.65
N ALA A 282 -7.41 -12.30 1.22
CA ALA A 282 -7.33 -13.61 1.88
C ALA A 282 -6.44 -13.58 3.13
#